data_6db10294800056582614429503096831
#
_entry.id   6db10294800056582614429503096831
#
_cell.length_a   1.000
_cell.length_b   1.000
_cell.length_c   1.000
_cell.angle_alpha   90.00
_cell.angle_beta   90.00
_cell.angle_gamma   90.00
#
_symmetry.space_group_name_H-M   'P 1'
#
loop_
_entity.id
_entity.type
_entity.pdbx_description
1 polymer ?
#
loop_
_entity_poly.entity_id
_entity_poly.type
_entity_poly.pdbx_seq_one_letter_code
_entity_poly.pdbx_strand_id
1 'polypeptide(L)'
;VRGVSYPKPDHSHFRSMDIWQTASPDEPVSTGWIGRWLDSTGDDPLRAINVGAVLPPMAVGARVTAAALSTTTSATSPGRFAPTIQALSAPDDRDTDVMSAVSASYRTTQAADKAFAHLGHSAGHGANPLAAQLELVATAITSGVPSRVYMVSLGGFDTHADERGRQQRLLQTLDEALTPFLAQMATDPHGKDVVVLAYSEFGRRVRANASQGTDHGTAGPVFVAGVPVRGGFVGDEPSLTD
;
A
#
# COMPACT_ATOMS: atom_id res chain seq x y z
N VAL A 1 16.65 -3.43 6.31
CA VAL A 1 16.83 -4.88 6.50
C VAL A 1 17.32 -5.46 5.18
N ARG A 2 18.40 -6.24 5.21
CA ARG A 2 19.02 -6.84 4.03
C ARG A 2 18.59 -8.30 3.88
N GLY A 3 18.58 -8.82 2.64
CA GLY A 3 18.36 -10.23 2.36
C GLY A 3 16.96 -10.75 2.71
N VAL A 4 15.94 -9.91 2.61
CA VAL A 4 14.57 -10.34 2.91
C VAL A 4 14.01 -11.14 1.73
N SER A 5 13.51 -12.32 2.02
CA SER A 5 12.99 -13.27 1.06
C SER A 5 11.88 -14.12 1.69
N TYR A 6 11.31 -15.01 0.90
CA TYR A 6 10.38 -16.06 1.34
C TYR A 6 10.93 -17.46 0.95
N PRO A 7 10.49 -18.52 1.63
CA PRO A 7 10.91 -19.88 1.29
C PRO A 7 10.52 -20.24 -0.16
N LYS A 8 11.46 -20.89 -0.88
CA LYS A 8 11.27 -21.38 -2.25
C LYS A 8 10.82 -20.32 -3.26
N PRO A 9 11.62 -19.27 -3.49
CA PRO A 9 11.30 -18.22 -4.47
C PRO A 9 11.25 -18.80 -5.88
N ASP A 10 10.23 -18.42 -6.64
CA ASP A 10 9.99 -18.91 -8.02
C ASP A 10 10.17 -17.84 -9.10
N HIS A 11 10.60 -16.63 -8.71
CA HIS A 11 10.79 -15.47 -9.59
C HIS A 11 9.51 -14.94 -10.28
N SER A 12 8.33 -15.46 -9.94
CA SER A 12 7.05 -14.99 -10.45
C SER A 12 6.56 -13.80 -9.65
N HIS A 13 6.25 -12.69 -10.31
CA HIS A 13 5.58 -11.55 -9.68
C HIS A 13 4.28 -11.96 -8.99
N PHE A 14 3.44 -12.75 -9.67
CA PHE A 14 2.14 -13.13 -9.14
C PHE A 14 2.26 -13.92 -7.85
N ARG A 15 3.13 -14.94 -7.83
CA ARG A 15 3.31 -15.73 -6.61
C ARG A 15 4.04 -14.95 -5.52
N SER A 16 5.03 -14.15 -5.87
CA SER A 16 5.73 -13.29 -4.92
C SER A 16 4.79 -12.28 -4.27
N MET A 17 3.98 -11.58 -5.08
CA MET A 17 2.97 -10.64 -4.58
C MET A 17 1.95 -11.34 -3.67
N ASP A 18 1.46 -12.51 -4.07
CA ASP A 18 0.55 -13.30 -3.25
C ASP A 18 1.17 -13.59 -1.88
N ILE A 19 2.39 -14.11 -1.83
CA ILE A 19 3.10 -14.41 -0.57
C ILE A 19 3.31 -13.15 0.29
N TRP A 20 3.82 -12.08 -0.30
CA TRP A 20 4.05 -10.83 0.43
C TRP A 20 2.75 -10.21 0.98
N GLN A 21 1.66 -10.33 0.25
CA GLN A 21 0.37 -9.76 0.62
C GLN A 21 -0.44 -10.65 1.56
N THR A 22 -0.26 -11.97 1.46
CA THR A 22 -0.99 -12.92 2.30
C THR A 22 -0.17 -13.40 3.50
N ALA A 23 1.17 -13.27 3.47
CA ALA A 23 2.09 -13.90 4.41
C ALA A 23 1.89 -15.43 4.51
N SER A 24 1.55 -16.08 3.37
CA SER A 24 1.34 -17.52 3.25
C SER A 24 2.26 -18.09 2.17
N PRO A 25 3.49 -18.53 2.54
CA PRO A 25 4.46 -19.02 1.56
C PRO A 25 4.15 -20.41 1.03
N ASP A 26 3.45 -21.25 1.79
CA ASP A 26 3.25 -22.66 1.47
C ASP A 26 2.01 -22.88 0.60
N GLU A 27 0.92 -22.17 0.86
CA GLU A 27 -0.34 -22.33 0.16
C GLU A 27 -1.03 -20.98 -0.12
N PRO A 28 -1.77 -20.85 -1.23
CA PRO A 28 -2.59 -19.68 -1.50
C PRO A 28 -3.74 -19.55 -0.48
N VAL A 29 -3.96 -18.34 0.01
CA VAL A 29 -5.10 -18.02 0.88
C VAL A 29 -5.82 -16.77 0.35
N SER A 30 -7.11 -16.66 0.64
CA SER A 30 -7.95 -15.57 0.13
C SER A 30 -7.88 -14.28 0.95
N THR A 31 -7.18 -14.28 2.09
CA THR A 31 -7.10 -13.13 2.99
C THR A 31 -5.67 -12.62 3.13
N GLY A 32 -5.52 -11.31 3.12
CA GLY A 32 -4.24 -10.65 3.36
C GLY A 32 -3.92 -10.49 4.84
N TRP A 33 -2.64 -10.25 5.15
CA TRP A 33 -2.22 -10.14 6.55
C TRP A 33 -2.73 -8.86 7.25
N ILE A 34 -2.87 -7.74 6.56
CA ILE A 34 -3.55 -6.53 7.07
C ILE A 34 -5.05 -6.80 7.24
N GLY A 35 -5.68 -7.49 6.28
CA GLY A 35 -7.08 -7.88 6.38
C GLY A 35 -7.36 -8.76 7.59
N ARG A 36 -6.51 -9.75 7.87
CA ARG A 36 -6.63 -10.58 9.10
C ARG A 36 -6.41 -9.76 10.38
N TRP A 37 -5.51 -8.79 10.34
CA TRP A 37 -5.37 -7.86 11.45
C TRP A 37 -6.64 -7.02 11.66
N LEU A 38 -7.26 -6.50 10.59
CA LEU A 38 -8.55 -5.81 10.68
C LEU A 38 -9.62 -6.70 11.31
N ASP A 39 -9.75 -7.94 10.85
CA ASP A 39 -10.69 -8.92 11.41
C ASP A 39 -10.51 -9.15 12.92
N SER A 40 -9.28 -9.01 13.43
CA SER A 40 -8.95 -9.20 14.84
C SER A 40 -9.17 -7.94 15.70
N THR A 41 -9.31 -6.76 15.08
CA THR A 41 -9.35 -5.48 15.80
C THR A 41 -10.71 -4.79 15.80
N GLY A 42 -11.74 -5.40 15.25
CA GLY A 42 -13.11 -4.90 15.18
C GLY A 42 -13.59 -4.67 13.75
N ASP A 43 -14.69 -3.95 13.58
CA ASP A 43 -15.42 -3.85 12.31
C ASP A 43 -15.20 -2.51 11.58
N ASP A 44 -14.24 -1.70 12.01
CA ASP A 44 -13.98 -0.39 11.42
C ASP A 44 -13.01 -0.51 10.23
N PRO A 45 -13.50 -0.37 8.98
CA PRO A 45 -12.69 -0.45 7.78
C PRO A 45 -11.73 0.74 7.63
N LEU A 46 -11.99 1.86 8.32
CA LEU A 46 -11.15 3.05 8.27
C LEU A 46 -9.85 2.90 9.05
N ARG A 47 -9.67 1.81 9.81
CA ARG A 47 -8.39 1.49 10.47
C ARG A 47 -7.24 1.26 9.50
N ALA A 48 -7.55 0.84 8.27
CA ALA A 48 -6.57 0.71 7.20
C ALA A 48 -7.11 1.37 5.92
N ILE A 49 -6.26 2.16 5.29
CA ILE A 49 -6.60 2.93 4.09
C ILE A 49 -5.62 2.59 2.99
N ASN A 50 -6.13 2.19 1.84
CA ASN A 50 -5.35 2.11 0.62
C ASN A 50 -5.51 3.40 -0.19
N VAL A 51 -4.41 4.07 -0.49
CA VAL A 51 -4.41 5.25 -1.36
C VAL A 51 -4.21 4.79 -2.80
N GLY A 52 -5.31 4.49 -3.46
CA GLY A 52 -5.37 3.96 -4.83
C GLY A 52 -6.75 3.41 -5.14
N ALA A 53 -7.07 3.29 -6.42
CA ALA A 53 -8.40 2.87 -6.87
C ALA A 53 -8.69 1.38 -6.64
N VAL A 54 -7.65 0.56 -6.49
CA VAL A 54 -7.75 -0.90 -6.35
C VAL A 54 -7.15 -1.32 -5.02
N LEU A 55 -7.94 -2.05 -4.23
CA LEU A 55 -7.45 -2.63 -2.98
C LEU A 55 -6.48 -3.78 -3.26
N PRO A 56 -5.29 -3.76 -2.66
CA PRO A 56 -4.40 -4.90 -2.73
C PRO A 56 -4.95 -6.07 -1.90
N PRO A 57 -4.73 -7.34 -2.30
CA PRO A 57 -5.14 -8.51 -1.51
C PRO A 57 -4.70 -8.46 -0.05
N MET A 58 -3.58 -7.81 0.26
CA MET A 58 -3.10 -7.56 1.63
C MET A 58 -4.15 -6.91 2.53
N ALA A 59 -5.02 -6.08 1.96
CA ALA A 59 -6.02 -5.29 2.66
C ALA A 59 -7.37 -6.00 2.86
N VAL A 60 -7.51 -7.22 2.36
CA VAL A 60 -8.78 -7.98 2.35
C VAL A 60 -8.79 -9.00 3.48
N GLY A 61 -9.68 -8.86 4.44
CA GLY A 61 -9.95 -9.84 5.49
C GLY A 61 -11.10 -10.76 5.13
N ALA A 62 -11.42 -11.68 6.03
CA ALA A 62 -12.58 -12.56 5.88
C ALA A 62 -13.90 -11.82 6.18
N ARG A 63 -13.86 -10.81 7.04
CA ARG A 63 -15.03 -10.03 7.48
C ARG A 63 -14.88 -8.54 7.16
N VAL A 64 -13.71 -7.99 7.35
CA VAL A 64 -13.42 -6.56 7.20
C VAL A 64 -12.41 -6.34 6.11
N THR A 65 -12.72 -5.42 5.21
CA THR A 65 -11.84 -4.99 4.14
C THR A 65 -11.47 -3.52 4.37
N ALA A 66 -10.21 -3.17 4.16
CA ALA A 66 -9.75 -1.79 4.26
C ALA A 66 -10.51 -0.87 3.30
N ALA A 67 -10.57 0.42 3.60
CA ALA A 67 -11.12 1.40 2.69
C ALA A 67 -10.10 1.78 1.60
N ALA A 68 -10.60 2.18 0.44
CA ALA A 68 -9.80 2.71 -0.65
C ALA A 68 -10.10 4.19 -0.87
N LEU A 69 -9.05 4.99 -1.06
CA LEU A 69 -9.15 6.40 -1.44
C LEU A 69 -8.47 6.61 -2.79
N SER A 70 -9.17 7.19 -3.73
CA SER A 70 -8.58 7.57 -5.01
C SER A 70 -7.84 8.91 -4.89
N THR A 71 -6.63 8.97 -5.44
CA THR A 71 -5.88 10.24 -5.60
C THR A 71 -6.43 11.09 -6.74
N THR A 72 -7.14 10.48 -7.68
CA THR A 72 -7.82 11.22 -8.74
C THR A 72 -9.17 11.67 -8.21
N THR A 73 -9.41 12.95 -8.18
CA THR A 73 -10.70 13.59 -7.90
C THR A 73 -11.72 13.26 -8.99
N SER A 74 -12.07 12.03 -9.15
CA SER A 74 -13.42 11.67 -9.44
C SER A 74 -14.06 11.41 -8.07
N ALA A 75 -14.24 12.49 -7.29
CA ALA A 75 -15.44 12.53 -6.51
C ALA A 75 -16.54 12.30 -7.54
N THR A 76 -16.93 11.09 -7.76
CA THR A 76 -18.29 10.78 -8.13
C THR A 76 -19.07 11.38 -6.98
N SER A 77 -19.25 12.73 -7.05
CA SER A 77 -20.34 13.33 -6.31
C SER A 77 -21.48 12.37 -6.53
N PRO A 78 -22.04 11.79 -5.46
CA PRO A 78 -23.06 10.76 -5.63
C PRO A 78 -24.23 11.26 -6.48
N GLY A 79 -24.30 12.56 -6.75
CA GLY A 79 -25.17 13.18 -7.73
C GLY A 79 -26.54 12.50 -7.78
N ARG A 80 -27.04 12.31 -8.98
CA ARG A 80 -28.31 11.60 -9.22
C ARG A 80 -28.29 10.10 -8.81
N PHE A 81 -27.13 9.52 -8.59
CA PHE A 81 -26.97 8.12 -8.20
C PHE A 81 -26.86 7.91 -6.68
N ALA A 82 -26.76 8.97 -5.86
CA ALA A 82 -26.68 8.84 -4.40
C ALA A 82 -27.77 7.96 -3.80
N PRO A 83 -29.06 8.09 -4.16
CA PRO A 83 -30.11 7.24 -3.62
C PRO A 83 -29.92 5.76 -4.01
N THR A 84 -29.45 5.51 -5.23
CA THR A 84 -29.19 4.13 -5.71
C THR A 84 -28.02 3.51 -4.96
N ILE A 85 -26.92 4.24 -4.77
CA ILE A 85 -25.75 3.78 -4.01
C ILE A 85 -26.14 3.52 -2.55
N GLN A 86 -26.95 4.40 -1.95
CA GLN A 86 -27.46 4.21 -0.60
C GLN A 86 -28.35 2.97 -0.49
N ALA A 87 -29.23 2.72 -1.46
CA ALA A 87 -30.05 1.52 -1.49
C ALA A 87 -29.21 0.24 -1.63
N LEU A 88 -28.18 0.25 -2.48
CA LEU A 88 -27.23 -0.86 -2.66
C LEU A 88 -26.34 -1.11 -1.42
N SER A 89 -26.17 -0.13 -0.56
CA SER A 89 -25.41 -0.26 0.68
C SER A 89 -26.26 -0.73 1.87
N ALA A 90 -27.58 -0.74 1.74
CA ALA A 90 -28.47 -1.20 2.80
C ALA A 90 -28.34 -2.72 2.97
N PRO A 91 -28.16 -3.25 4.20
CA PRO A 91 -28.16 -4.67 4.44
C PRO A 91 -29.56 -5.24 4.25
N ASP A 92 -29.67 -6.45 3.66
CA ASP A 92 -30.91 -7.19 3.51
C ASP A 92 -30.67 -8.63 4.00
N ASP A 93 -31.57 -9.15 4.84
CA ASP A 93 -31.47 -10.51 5.39
C ASP A 93 -31.56 -11.61 4.30
N ARG A 94 -31.95 -11.25 3.09
CA ARG A 94 -31.98 -12.12 1.92
C ARG A 94 -30.71 -12.08 1.07
N ASP A 95 -29.76 -11.23 1.45
CA ASP A 95 -28.50 -11.13 0.72
C ASP A 95 -27.71 -12.44 0.81
N THR A 96 -27.20 -12.87 -0.32
CA THR A 96 -26.13 -13.88 -0.34
C THR A 96 -24.84 -13.31 0.26
N ASP A 97 -23.88 -14.16 0.61
CA ASP A 97 -22.56 -13.71 1.11
C ASP A 97 -21.90 -12.71 0.16
N VAL A 98 -22.03 -12.92 -1.16
CA VAL A 98 -21.50 -12.01 -2.18
C VAL A 98 -22.22 -10.67 -2.16
N MET A 99 -23.54 -10.65 -2.08
CA MET A 99 -24.33 -9.42 -2.00
C MET A 99 -24.02 -8.65 -0.72
N SER A 100 -23.90 -9.34 0.40
CA SER A 100 -23.48 -8.75 1.68
C SER A 100 -22.10 -8.11 1.61
N ALA A 101 -21.14 -8.76 0.94
CA ALA A 101 -19.80 -8.22 0.71
C ALA A 101 -19.83 -6.96 -0.17
N VAL A 102 -20.64 -6.95 -1.23
CA VAL A 102 -20.85 -5.78 -2.11
C VAL A 102 -21.47 -4.63 -1.33
N SER A 103 -22.54 -4.88 -0.59
CA SER A 103 -23.20 -3.87 0.26
C SER A 103 -22.22 -3.29 1.30
N ALA A 104 -21.40 -4.13 1.92
CA ALA A 104 -20.36 -3.70 2.85
C ALA A 104 -19.31 -2.82 2.18
N SER A 105 -18.87 -3.13 0.97
CA SER A 105 -17.93 -2.33 0.19
C SER A 105 -18.48 -0.91 -0.10
N TYR A 106 -19.76 -0.80 -0.46
CA TYR A 106 -20.40 0.52 -0.64
C TYR A 106 -20.45 1.32 0.67
N ARG A 107 -20.78 0.69 1.79
CA ARG A 107 -20.77 1.37 3.11
C ARG A 107 -19.37 1.85 3.48
N THR A 108 -18.35 1.02 3.25
CA THR A 108 -16.96 1.36 3.50
C THR A 108 -16.52 2.56 2.67
N THR A 109 -16.86 2.59 1.38
CA THR A 109 -16.58 3.72 0.50
C THR A 109 -17.26 5.01 0.99
N GLN A 110 -18.54 4.95 1.35
CA GLN A 110 -19.25 6.12 1.89
C GLN A 110 -18.67 6.62 3.22
N ALA A 111 -18.25 5.70 4.09
CA ALA A 111 -17.60 6.04 5.35
C ALA A 111 -16.25 6.73 5.10
N ALA A 112 -15.46 6.23 4.15
CA ALA A 112 -14.20 6.85 3.73
C ALA A 112 -14.45 8.24 3.14
N ASP A 113 -15.34 8.39 2.18
CA ASP A 113 -15.68 9.67 1.57
C ASP A 113 -16.08 10.70 2.64
N LYS A 114 -16.90 10.29 3.61
CA LYS A 114 -17.32 11.17 4.72
C LYS A 114 -16.15 11.53 5.63
N ALA A 115 -15.31 10.58 6.01
CA ALA A 115 -14.18 10.79 6.89
C ALA A 115 -13.12 11.71 6.26
N PHE A 116 -12.95 11.64 4.94
CA PHE A 116 -11.95 12.38 4.19
C PHE A 116 -12.48 13.62 3.46
N ALA A 117 -13.80 13.85 3.45
CA ALA A 117 -14.44 14.98 2.74
C ALA A 117 -13.90 16.35 3.15
N HIS A 118 -13.51 16.49 4.42
CA HIS A 118 -13.00 17.76 4.97
C HIS A 118 -11.51 18.00 4.71
N LEU A 119 -10.78 16.98 4.24
CA LEU A 119 -9.33 17.10 4.07
C LEU A 119 -8.94 17.87 2.79
N GLY A 120 -9.91 18.24 1.95
CA GLY A 120 -9.64 18.88 0.68
C GLY A 120 -8.77 17.95 -0.20
N HIS A 121 -9.29 17.56 -1.33
CA HIS A 121 -8.48 16.77 -2.27
C HIS A 121 -7.47 17.73 -2.89
N SER A 122 -6.31 17.86 -2.28
CA SER A 122 -5.15 18.44 -2.95
C SER A 122 -4.77 17.45 -4.04
N ALA A 123 -5.47 17.53 -5.16
CA ALA A 123 -5.02 16.86 -6.37
C ALA A 123 -3.75 17.58 -6.82
N GLY A 124 -2.67 17.33 -6.10
CA GLY A 124 -1.33 17.64 -6.55
C GLY A 124 -1.10 16.87 -7.85
N HIS A 125 -1.45 17.48 -8.97
CA HIS A 125 -1.10 16.98 -10.31
C HIS A 125 0.42 17.13 -10.53
N GLY A 126 1.20 16.86 -9.47
CA GLY A 126 2.65 16.81 -9.55
C GLY A 126 3.11 15.63 -10.39
N ALA A 127 4.27 15.76 -11.01
CA ALA A 127 4.89 14.69 -11.80
C ALA A 127 5.21 13.43 -10.97
N ASN A 128 5.13 13.49 -9.64
CA ASN A 128 5.44 12.40 -8.73
C ASN A 128 4.16 11.79 -8.11
N PRO A 129 3.72 10.62 -8.60
CA PRO A 129 2.49 9.99 -8.12
C PRO A 129 2.57 9.50 -6.67
N LEU A 130 3.76 9.16 -6.17
CA LEU A 130 3.94 8.76 -4.77
C LEU A 130 3.84 9.97 -3.84
N ALA A 131 4.36 11.14 -4.25
CA ALA A 131 4.23 12.35 -3.46
C ALA A 131 2.77 12.73 -3.23
N ALA A 132 1.92 12.63 -4.25
CA ALA A 132 0.48 12.88 -4.12
C ALA A 132 -0.20 11.91 -3.14
N GLN A 133 0.17 10.63 -3.16
CA GLN A 133 -0.34 9.65 -2.19
C GLN A 133 0.11 9.98 -0.76
N LEU A 134 1.39 10.28 -0.57
CA LEU A 134 1.95 10.60 0.75
C LEU A 134 1.42 11.93 1.30
N GLU A 135 1.12 12.92 0.45
CA GLU A 135 0.47 14.18 0.86
C GLU A 135 -0.92 13.91 1.45
N LEU A 136 -1.71 13.05 0.80
CA LEU A 136 -3.01 12.63 1.32
C LEU A 136 -2.88 11.91 2.66
N VAL A 137 -1.92 11.00 2.78
CA VAL A 137 -1.62 10.29 4.03
C VAL A 137 -1.20 11.26 5.12
N ALA A 138 -0.28 12.20 4.82
CA ALA A 138 0.16 13.21 5.77
C ALA A 138 -1.00 14.06 6.27
N THR A 139 -1.87 14.52 5.34
CA THR A 139 -3.06 15.30 5.68
C THR A 139 -4.00 14.51 6.59
N ALA A 140 -4.23 13.22 6.31
CA ALA A 140 -5.07 12.37 7.15
C ALA A 140 -4.50 12.23 8.57
N ILE A 141 -3.20 11.97 8.70
CA ILE A 141 -2.51 11.81 9.99
C ILE A 141 -2.57 13.12 10.78
N THR A 142 -2.17 14.23 10.19
CA THR A 142 -2.12 15.54 10.89
C THR A 142 -3.50 16.06 11.27
N SER A 143 -4.54 15.65 10.54
CA SER A 143 -5.95 15.95 10.87
C SER A 143 -6.53 14.99 11.92
N GLY A 144 -5.77 14.03 12.44
CA GLY A 144 -6.20 13.13 13.48
C GLY A 144 -7.18 12.05 13.02
N VAL A 145 -7.18 11.67 11.73
CA VAL A 145 -7.96 10.53 11.25
C VAL A 145 -7.49 9.26 11.97
N PRO A 146 -8.39 8.47 12.58
CA PRO A 146 -8.00 7.36 13.46
C PRO A 146 -7.52 6.10 12.72
N SER A 147 -7.03 6.25 11.49
CA SER A 147 -6.44 5.15 10.74
C SER A 147 -5.07 4.76 11.28
N ARG A 148 -4.78 3.47 11.28
CA ARG A 148 -3.54 2.89 11.83
C ARG A 148 -2.59 2.42 10.74
N VAL A 149 -3.10 2.13 9.56
CA VAL A 149 -2.32 1.64 8.42
C VAL A 149 -2.71 2.41 7.18
N TYR A 150 -1.73 2.90 6.46
CA TYR A 150 -1.89 3.48 5.13
C TYR A 150 -1.05 2.70 4.14
N MET A 151 -1.61 2.37 3.00
CA MET A 151 -0.94 1.66 1.92
C MET A 151 -0.82 2.58 0.71
N VAL A 152 0.40 2.72 0.21
CA VAL A 152 0.75 3.52 -0.97
C VAL A 152 1.65 2.69 -1.87
N SER A 153 1.75 3.03 -3.16
CA SER A 153 2.56 2.26 -4.09
C SER A 153 3.27 3.13 -5.13
N LEU A 154 4.46 2.70 -5.49
CA LEU A 154 5.24 3.25 -6.60
C LEU A 154 5.65 2.10 -7.52
N GLY A 155 5.11 2.06 -8.73
CA GLY A 155 5.43 1.06 -9.73
C GLY A 155 6.64 1.41 -10.59
N GLY A 156 6.96 0.51 -11.54
CA GLY A 156 7.98 0.74 -12.57
C GLY A 156 9.35 0.15 -12.28
N PHE A 157 9.55 -0.53 -11.16
CA PHE A 157 10.83 -1.13 -10.77
C PHE A 157 11.18 -2.44 -11.50
N ASP A 158 10.27 -3.00 -12.26
CA ASP A 158 10.51 -4.19 -13.08
C ASP A 158 11.30 -3.85 -14.37
N THR A 159 12.57 -3.55 -14.19
CA THR A 159 13.47 -3.00 -15.22
C THR A 159 14.42 -4.06 -15.76
N HIS A 160 14.00 -4.81 -16.78
CA HIS A 160 14.79 -5.86 -17.43
C HIS A 160 15.71 -5.38 -18.55
N ALA A 161 15.59 -4.11 -18.97
CA ALA A 161 16.40 -3.52 -20.03
C ALA A 161 16.71 -2.05 -19.69
N ASP A 162 17.90 -1.56 -20.08
CA ASP A 162 18.38 -0.19 -19.86
C ASP A 162 18.13 0.29 -18.42
N GLU A 163 18.38 -0.59 -17.45
CA GLU A 163 17.94 -0.44 -16.07
C GLU A 163 18.55 0.77 -15.36
N ARG A 164 19.85 1.02 -15.58
CA ARG A 164 20.62 1.98 -14.76
C ARG A 164 19.97 3.36 -14.65
N GLY A 165 19.60 3.97 -15.78
CA GLY A 165 18.99 5.29 -15.78
C GLY A 165 17.55 5.29 -15.29
N ARG A 166 16.82 4.20 -15.51
CA ARG A 166 15.43 4.06 -15.05
C ARG A 166 15.38 3.85 -13.53
N GLN A 167 16.21 2.97 -13.01
CA GLN A 167 16.34 2.71 -11.58
C GLN A 167 16.72 3.98 -10.81
N GLN A 168 17.70 4.73 -11.32
CA GLN A 168 18.10 5.99 -10.71
C GLN A 168 16.93 6.99 -10.62
N ARG A 169 16.16 7.16 -11.68
CA ARG A 169 14.98 8.05 -11.67
C ARG A 169 13.89 7.56 -10.71
N LEU A 170 13.64 6.25 -10.63
CA LEU A 170 12.66 5.69 -9.71
C LEU A 170 13.08 5.88 -8.24
N LEU A 171 14.35 5.68 -7.93
CA LEU A 171 14.88 5.94 -6.59
C LEU A 171 14.84 7.44 -6.25
N GLN A 172 15.10 8.31 -7.22
CA GLN A 172 14.94 9.75 -7.04
C GLN A 172 13.47 10.12 -6.79
N THR A 173 12.53 9.55 -7.56
CA THR A 173 11.08 9.74 -7.35
C THR A 173 10.66 9.30 -5.94
N LEU A 174 11.19 8.17 -5.47
CA LEU A 174 10.94 7.67 -4.11
C LEU A 174 11.47 8.66 -3.06
N ASP A 175 12.72 9.10 -3.20
CA ASP A 175 13.38 10.01 -2.25
C ASP A 175 12.68 11.38 -2.19
N GLU A 176 12.37 11.96 -3.34
CA GLU A 176 11.65 13.24 -3.45
C GLU A 176 10.25 13.21 -2.82
N ALA A 177 9.62 12.05 -2.75
CA ALA A 177 8.32 11.88 -2.10
C ALA A 177 8.46 11.56 -0.61
N LEU A 178 9.37 10.67 -0.25
CA LEU A 178 9.48 10.13 1.10
C LEU A 178 10.19 11.10 2.07
N THR A 179 11.23 11.79 1.61
CA THR A 179 12.01 12.71 2.46
C THR A 179 11.14 13.83 3.05
N PRO A 180 10.35 14.61 2.29
CA PRO A 180 9.49 15.64 2.87
C PRO A 180 8.38 15.06 3.74
N PHE A 181 7.82 13.89 3.39
CA PHE A 181 6.84 13.20 4.22
C PHE A 181 7.42 12.86 5.61
N LEU A 182 8.58 12.22 5.67
CA LEU A 182 9.24 11.87 6.93
C LEU A 182 9.60 13.10 7.76
N ALA A 183 10.06 14.18 7.11
CA ALA A 183 10.36 15.44 7.79
C ALA A 183 9.11 16.07 8.43
N GLN A 184 7.98 16.06 7.72
CA GLN A 184 6.69 16.52 8.26
C GLN A 184 6.24 15.65 9.43
N MET A 185 6.27 14.33 9.29
CA MET A 185 5.88 13.40 10.37
C MET A 185 6.74 13.56 11.62
N ALA A 186 8.03 13.84 11.47
CA ALA A 186 8.94 14.03 12.60
C ALA A 186 8.59 15.25 13.46
N THR A 187 7.92 16.26 12.90
CA THR A 187 7.57 17.51 13.61
C THR A 187 6.11 17.56 14.08
N ASP A 188 5.26 16.69 13.54
CA ASP A 188 3.82 16.67 13.88
C ASP A 188 3.54 15.78 15.11
N PRO A 189 2.72 16.21 16.06
CA PRO A 189 2.36 15.43 17.25
C PRO A 189 1.74 14.06 16.94
N HIS A 190 0.95 13.95 15.85
CA HIS A 190 0.35 12.69 15.42
C HIS A 190 1.29 11.89 14.52
N GLY A 191 2.25 12.56 13.87
CA GLY A 191 3.19 11.96 12.93
C GLY A 191 4.40 11.28 13.57
N LYS A 192 4.80 11.70 14.76
CA LYS A 192 6.04 11.23 15.43
C LYS A 192 6.10 9.71 15.67
N ASP A 193 4.95 9.04 15.74
CA ASP A 193 4.85 7.60 15.94
C ASP A 193 4.70 6.81 14.63
N VAL A 194 4.76 7.51 13.49
CA VAL A 194 4.65 6.90 12.17
C VAL A 194 5.91 6.11 11.83
N VAL A 195 5.69 4.88 11.37
CA VAL A 195 6.72 4.01 10.81
C VAL A 195 6.36 3.70 9.37
N VAL A 196 7.28 3.97 8.46
CA VAL A 196 7.19 3.61 7.05
C VAL A 196 7.92 2.29 6.82
N LEU A 197 7.24 1.34 6.18
CA LEU A 197 7.82 0.10 5.68
C LEU A 197 7.75 0.13 4.15
N ALA A 198 8.91 0.11 3.49
CA ALA A 198 9.00 0.03 2.03
C ALA A 198 9.66 -1.29 1.62
N TYR A 199 8.98 -2.03 0.76
CA TYR A 199 9.42 -3.34 0.28
C TYR A 199 9.07 -3.54 -1.20
N SER A 200 9.71 -4.51 -1.83
CA SER A 200 9.34 -5.04 -3.13
C SER A 200 9.13 -6.54 -3.03
N GLU A 201 8.29 -7.11 -3.89
CA GLU A 201 8.03 -8.54 -3.96
C GLU A 201 9.18 -9.35 -4.56
N PHE A 202 10.15 -8.68 -5.19
CA PHE A 202 11.31 -9.31 -5.81
C PHE A 202 12.60 -8.58 -5.46
N GLY A 203 13.71 -9.29 -5.55
CA GLY A 203 15.06 -8.72 -5.57
C GLY A 203 15.66 -8.75 -6.97
N ARG A 204 16.93 -8.41 -7.09
CA ARG A 204 17.68 -8.39 -8.35
C ARG A 204 18.85 -9.35 -8.30
N ARG A 205 19.16 -10.00 -9.44
CA ARG A 205 20.42 -10.74 -9.60
C ARG A 205 21.60 -9.78 -9.62
N VAL A 206 22.74 -10.26 -9.16
CA VAL A 206 23.99 -9.48 -9.13
C VAL A 206 24.49 -9.17 -10.55
N ARG A 207 24.32 -10.10 -11.48
CA ARG A 207 24.80 -9.97 -12.85
C ARG A 207 23.76 -9.36 -13.76
N ALA A 208 24.19 -8.38 -14.57
CA ALA A 208 23.37 -7.83 -15.63
C ALA A 208 23.07 -8.89 -16.71
N ASN A 209 21.88 -8.79 -17.30
CA ASN A 209 21.49 -9.58 -18.47
C ASN A 209 21.98 -8.94 -19.79
N ALA A 210 21.72 -9.59 -20.92
CA ALA A 210 22.14 -9.11 -22.24
C ALA A 210 21.49 -7.80 -22.67
N SER A 211 20.39 -7.39 -22.04
CA SER A 211 19.63 -6.15 -22.33
C SER A 211 20.03 -4.97 -21.43
N GLN A 212 21.15 -5.06 -20.71
CA GLN A 212 21.62 -4.04 -19.77
C GLN A 212 20.63 -3.76 -18.62
N GLY A 213 19.89 -4.78 -18.23
CA GLY A 213 19.05 -4.82 -17.04
C GLY A 213 19.48 -5.95 -16.13
N THR A 214 18.67 -6.27 -15.13
CA THR A 214 18.87 -7.44 -14.27
C THR A 214 17.58 -8.26 -14.22
N ASP A 215 17.75 -9.58 -14.10
CA ASP A 215 16.61 -10.45 -13.86
C ASP A 215 16.26 -10.50 -12.37
N HIS A 216 15.10 -11.07 -12.02
CA HIS A 216 14.67 -11.19 -10.65
C HIS A 216 15.63 -12.07 -9.86
N GLY A 217 15.97 -11.58 -8.67
CA GLY A 217 16.69 -12.32 -7.63
C GLY A 217 15.73 -12.84 -6.57
N THR A 218 16.29 -13.57 -5.61
CA THR A 218 15.52 -14.25 -4.57
C THR A 218 15.29 -13.43 -3.32
N ALA A 219 16.05 -12.37 -3.12
CA ALA A 219 15.97 -11.54 -1.92
C ALA A 219 16.17 -10.07 -2.27
N GLY A 220 15.53 -9.20 -1.51
CA GLY A 220 15.61 -7.75 -1.67
C GLY A 220 15.83 -7.01 -0.34
N PRO A 221 16.11 -5.71 -0.39
CA PRO A 221 16.12 -4.87 0.79
C PRO A 221 14.69 -4.49 1.20
N VAL A 222 14.48 -4.38 2.52
CA VAL A 222 13.31 -3.74 3.10
C VAL A 222 13.80 -2.52 3.87
N PHE A 223 13.16 -1.37 3.63
CA PHE A 223 13.47 -0.14 4.35
C PHE A 223 12.42 0.10 5.43
N VAL A 224 12.90 0.45 6.63
CA VAL A 224 12.05 0.89 7.73
C VAL A 224 12.52 2.27 8.16
N ALA A 225 11.63 3.25 8.15
CA ALA A 225 11.96 4.64 8.46
C ALA A 225 10.89 5.28 9.36
N GLY A 226 11.29 6.26 10.15
CA GLY A 226 10.43 7.01 11.06
C GLY A 226 11.15 7.34 12.35
N VAL A 227 10.60 8.28 13.14
CA VAL A 227 11.19 8.70 14.41
C VAL A 227 11.40 7.53 15.39
N PRO A 228 10.48 6.58 15.54
CA PRO A 228 10.64 5.46 16.47
C PRO A 228 11.70 4.44 16.02
N VAL A 229 12.22 4.55 14.82
CA VAL A 229 13.11 3.55 14.23
C VAL A 229 14.56 3.80 14.64
N ARG A 230 15.17 2.81 15.27
CA ARG A 230 16.62 2.81 15.49
C ARG A 230 17.33 2.49 14.18
N GLY A 231 18.02 3.48 13.59
CA GLY A 231 18.74 3.33 12.34
C GLY A 231 19.86 2.28 12.39
N GLY A 232 20.18 1.73 11.24
CA GLY A 232 21.26 0.75 11.07
C GLY A 232 20.93 -0.33 10.05
N PHE A 233 21.91 -1.19 9.77
CA PHE A 233 21.72 -2.35 8.92
C PHE A 233 21.36 -3.58 9.79
N VAL A 234 20.37 -4.34 9.34
CA VAL A 234 19.92 -5.59 9.95
C VAL A 234 19.93 -6.68 8.87
N GLY A 235 20.37 -7.87 9.22
CA GLY A 235 20.57 -9.00 8.31
C GLY A 235 21.99 -9.03 7.73
N ASP A 236 22.36 -10.19 7.21
CA ASP A 236 23.68 -10.44 6.64
C ASP A 236 23.93 -9.62 5.39
N GLU A 237 25.19 -9.30 5.12
CA GLU A 237 25.56 -8.65 3.88
C GLU A 237 25.42 -9.65 2.72
N PRO A 238 24.67 -9.29 1.65
CA PRO A 238 24.47 -10.20 0.54
C PRO A 238 25.80 -10.46 -0.19
N SER A 239 26.01 -11.71 -0.61
CA SER A 239 27.12 -12.03 -1.50
C SER A 239 26.93 -11.37 -2.86
N LEU A 240 28.00 -10.85 -3.44
CA LEU A 240 28.03 -10.31 -4.80
C LEU A 240 28.79 -11.23 -5.77
N THR A 241 29.02 -12.47 -5.39
CA THR A 241 29.86 -13.44 -6.12
C THR A 241 29.12 -14.62 -6.70
N ASP A 242 27.81 -14.63 -6.73
CA ASP A 242 27.00 -15.71 -7.31
C ASP A 242 27.16 -15.82 -8.82
#